data_c14d2e607ce64a2e28b798f0d6209951
#
_entry.id   c14d2e607ce64a2e28b798f0d6209951
#
_cell.length_a   1.000
_cell.length_b   1.000
_cell.length_c   1.000
_cell.angle_alpha   90.00
_cell.angle_beta   90.00
_cell.angle_gamma   90.00
#
_symmetry.space_group_name_H-M   'P 1'
#
loop_
_entity.id
_entity.type
_entity.pdbx_description
1 polymer ?
#
loop_
_entity_poly.entity_id
_entity_poly.type
_entity_poly.pdbx_seq_one_letter_code
_entity_poly.pdbx_strand_id
1 'polypeptide(L)'
;MMEEKQSHYLFGIHPVTEAIRAGRKFEKILIRKGASGPQFTELLKLAEEKELPVQFVPAEKMNSLVRGAHQGVIAYISQIEYVPFEEMVEGALSRKAAPLFLILDGVTDVRNLGAIARSAECAGVDGIVLPAKGGAAINAEAVKSSAGALLRVPVAKVSNLKVAMFYFRDSDFQIVAASEKAEDDMYDVNLRKPTAIVMGSEGHGISEPVLSLCTVGARIPMNGEIGSLNVSVAAAIILFEAVRQRR
;
A
#
# COMPACT_ATOMS: atom_id res chain seq x y z
N MET A 1 10.01 10.96 26.61
CA MET A 1 9.95 11.10 25.13
C MET A 1 10.91 10.15 24.38
N MET A 2 11.58 9.20 25.04
CA MET A 2 12.48 8.21 24.40
C MET A 2 11.94 6.76 24.35
N GLU A 3 10.85 6.46 25.06
CA GLU A 3 10.27 5.09 25.12
C GLU A 3 9.31 4.75 23.96
N GLU A 4 8.66 5.73 23.32
CA GLU A 4 7.73 5.48 22.22
C GLU A 4 8.39 5.00 20.91
N LYS A 5 9.71 5.24 20.71
CA LYS A 5 10.40 4.76 19.50
C LYS A 5 10.74 3.27 19.49
N GLN A 6 10.73 2.60 20.65
CA GLN A 6 11.07 1.17 20.73
C GLN A 6 9.89 0.25 20.45
N SER A 7 8.65 0.71 20.50
CA SER A 7 7.44 -0.11 20.34
C SER A 7 7.15 -0.59 18.90
N HIS A 8 7.84 -0.06 17.88
CA HIS A 8 7.58 -0.37 16.47
C HIS A 8 8.53 -1.39 15.86
N TYR A 9 9.55 -1.83 16.60
CA TYR A 9 10.54 -2.78 16.14
C TYR A 9 10.65 -3.95 17.08
N LEU A 10 10.79 -5.14 16.51
CA LEU A 10 11.34 -6.31 17.17
C LEU A 10 12.71 -6.59 16.57
N PHE A 11 13.71 -6.86 17.37
CA PHE A 11 15.06 -7.10 16.88
C PHE A 11 15.72 -8.30 17.57
N GLY A 12 16.75 -8.86 16.92
CA GLY A 12 17.38 -10.11 17.29
C GLY A 12 16.78 -11.31 16.54
N ILE A 13 17.64 -12.26 16.18
CA ILE A 13 17.23 -13.37 15.33
C ILE A 13 16.21 -14.27 15.99
N HIS A 14 16.43 -14.67 17.25
CA HIS A 14 15.48 -15.52 17.99
C HIS A 14 14.13 -14.85 18.27
N PRO A 15 14.07 -13.61 18.82
CA PRO A 15 12.80 -12.94 19.05
C PRO A 15 11.95 -12.79 17.79
N VAL A 16 12.58 -12.43 16.65
CA VAL A 16 11.87 -12.27 15.38
C VAL A 16 11.36 -13.61 14.87
N THR A 17 12.18 -14.67 14.91
CA THR A 17 11.79 -16.02 14.50
C THR A 17 10.59 -16.52 15.32
N GLU A 18 10.65 -16.41 16.64
CA GLU A 18 9.54 -16.83 17.50
C GLU A 18 8.27 -16.01 17.29
N ALA A 19 8.40 -14.71 17.06
CA ALA A 19 7.25 -13.87 16.77
C ALA A 19 6.58 -14.21 15.42
N ILE A 20 7.36 -14.61 14.40
CA ILE A 20 6.80 -15.12 13.12
C ILE A 20 6.05 -16.43 13.36
N ARG A 21 6.62 -17.37 14.14
CA ARG A 21 5.98 -18.63 14.50
C ARG A 21 4.67 -18.42 15.27
N ALA A 22 4.65 -17.41 16.16
CA ALA A 22 3.45 -17.01 16.90
C ALA A 22 2.40 -16.28 16.04
N GLY A 23 2.63 -16.14 14.72
CA GLY A 23 1.68 -15.51 13.79
C GLY A 23 1.67 -13.99 13.87
N ARG A 24 2.67 -13.35 14.49
CA ARG A 24 2.73 -11.88 14.53
C ARG A 24 2.97 -11.32 13.13
N LYS A 25 2.20 -10.31 12.77
CA LYS A 25 2.29 -9.65 11.46
C LYS A 25 3.42 -8.64 11.45
N PHE A 26 4.23 -8.68 10.40
CA PHE A 26 5.34 -7.76 10.20
C PHE A 26 5.16 -7.00 8.89
N GLU A 27 5.52 -5.72 8.92
CA GLU A 27 5.53 -4.85 7.75
C GLU A 27 6.70 -5.21 6.82
N LYS A 28 7.88 -5.45 7.39
CA LYS A 28 9.09 -5.91 6.73
C LYS A 28 10.12 -6.40 7.73
N ILE A 29 11.06 -7.21 7.27
CA ILE A 29 12.20 -7.70 8.03
C ILE A 29 13.48 -7.20 7.37
N LEU A 30 14.32 -6.51 8.12
CA LEU A 30 15.66 -6.13 7.70
C LEU A 30 16.67 -7.20 8.16
N ILE A 31 17.48 -7.67 7.23
CA ILE A 31 18.57 -8.61 7.50
C ILE A 31 19.88 -7.97 7.04
N ARG A 32 20.93 -8.10 7.85
CA ARG A 32 22.26 -7.60 7.52
C ARG A 32 22.81 -8.29 6.26
N LYS A 33 23.33 -7.50 5.32
CA LYS A 33 24.05 -8.05 4.16
C LYS A 33 25.19 -8.94 4.61
N GLY A 34 25.33 -10.14 4.01
CA GLY A 34 26.33 -11.12 4.37
C GLY A 34 26.05 -11.91 5.65
N ALA A 35 24.84 -11.77 6.23
CA ALA A 35 24.41 -12.63 7.32
C ALA A 35 24.27 -14.08 6.83
N SER A 36 24.83 -15.02 7.58
CA SER A 36 24.85 -16.45 7.24
C SER A 36 24.75 -17.31 8.50
N GLY A 37 24.40 -18.58 8.32
CA GLY A 37 24.28 -19.56 9.37
C GLY A 37 22.88 -20.17 9.49
N PRO A 38 22.74 -21.29 10.23
CA PRO A 38 21.50 -22.06 10.30
C PRO A 38 20.28 -21.23 10.72
N GLN A 39 20.46 -20.33 11.68
CA GLN A 39 19.38 -19.47 12.21
C GLN A 39 18.85 -18.48 11.16
N PHE A 40 19.74 -17.92 10.29
CA PHE A 40 19.32 -17.05 9.21
C PHE A 40 18.60 -17.82 8.10
N THR A 41 19.07 -19.05 7.81
CA THR A 41 18.41 -19.93 6.83
C THR A 41 16.99 -20.26 7.30
N GLU A 42 16.81 -20.58 8.56
CA GLU A 42 15.52 -20.86 9.16
C GLU A 42 14.59 -19.63 9.12
N LEU A 43 15.09 -18.46 9.52
CA LEU A 43 14.34 -17.20 9.48
C LEU A 43 13.88 -16.87 8.07
N LEU A 44 14.77 -17.01 7.08
CA LEU A 44 14.43 -16.73 5.67
C LEU A 44 13.36 -17.68 5.14
N LYS A 45 13.47 -18.97 5.47
CA LYS A 45 12.47 -19.97 5.10
C LYS A 45 11.09 -19.64 5.69
N LEU A 46 11.03 -19.31 6.98
CA LEU A 46 9.79 -18.89 7.65
C LEU A 46 9.22 -17.59 7.07
N ALA A 47 10.09 -16.64 6.73
CA ALA A 47 9.66 -15.39 6.11
C ALA A 47 9.08 -15.63 4.71
N GLU A 48 9.66 -16.55 3.92
CA GLU A 48 9.16 -16.95 2.61
C GLU A 48 7.81 -17.68 2.72
N GLU A 49 7.70 -18.67 3.61
CA GLU A 49 6.44 -19.41 3.88
C GLU A 49 5.28 -18.49 4.31
N LYS A 50 5.59 -17.37 4.97
CA LYS A 50 4.61 -16.37 5.44
C LYS A 50 4.52 -15.14 4.54
N GLU A 51 5.16 -15.17 3.37
CA GLU A 51 5.21 -14.07 2.40
C GLU A 51 5.62 -12.71 3.00
N LEU A 52 6.49 -12.75 4.04
CA LEU A 52 6.96 -11.55 4.71
C LEU A 52 8.04 -10.84 3.88
N PRO A 53 7.94 -9.52 3.64
CA PRO A 53 8.94 -8.77 2.90
C PRO A 53 10.29 -8.74 3.63
N VAL A 54 11.34 -9.29 3.01
CA VAL A 54 12.71 -9.26 3.52
C VAL A 54 13.55 -8.30 2.71
N GLN A 55 14.33 -7.46 3.39
CA GLN A 55 15.27 -6.52 2.79
C GLN A 55 16.66 -6.68 3.40
N PHE A 56 17.66 -6.93 2.54
CA PHE A 56 19.07 -6.97 2.97
C PHE A 56 19.67 -5.56 3.00
N VAL A 57 20.20 -5.15 4.15
CA VAL A 57 20.73 -3.80 4.37
C VAL A 57 22.15 -3.84 4.98
N PRO A 58 22.99 -2.81 4.78
CA PRO A 58 24.27 -2.66 5.46
C PRO A 58 24.11 -2.57 6.99
N ALA A 59 25.15 -3.01 7.72
CA ALA A 59 25.16 -2.99 9.19
C ALA A 59 24.97 -1.57 9.76
N GLU A 60 25.56 -0.57 9.10
CA GLU A 60 25.50 0.83 9.50
C GLU A 60 24.05 1.34 9.56
N LYS A 61 23.22 0.95 8.57
CA LYS A 61 21.80 1.28 8.55
C LYS A 61 21.06 0.66 9.73
N MET A 62 21.39 -0.56 10.11
CA MET A 62 20.76 -1.24 11.25
C MET A 62 21.16 -0.59 12.58
N ASN A 63 22.44 -0.26 12.74
CA ASN A 63 22.96 0.41 13.92
C ASN A 63 22.36 1.81 14.12
N SER A 64 21.98 2.49 13.03
CA SER A 64 21.31 3.79 13.11
C SER A 64 19.83 3.69 13.52
N LEU A 65 19.19 2.54 13.27
CA LEU A 65 17.78 2.31 13.61
C LEU A 65 17.58 1.85 15.05
N VAL A 66 18.45 0.93 15.51
CA VAL A 66 18.33 0.30 16.84
C VAL A 66 19.67 0.35 17.57
N ARG A 67 19.67 1.01 18.73
CA ARG A 67 20.81 0.97 19.66
C ARG A 67 20.67 -0.28 20.54
N GLY A 68 21.22 -1.43 20.10
CA GLY A 68 21.15 -2.68 20.86
C GLY A 68 21.68 -3.87 20.08
N ALA A 69 21.70 -5.05 20.71
CA ALA A 69 22.19 -6.29 20.11
C ALA A 69 21.17 -6.87 19.11
N HIS A 70 20.99 -6.21 17.96
CA HIS A 70 20.03 -6.65 16.93
C HIS A 70 20.47 -7.93 16.19
N GLN A 71 21.68 -8.41 16.40
CA GLN A 71 22.21 -9.68 15.83
C GLN A 71 22.02 -9.79 14.29
N GLY A 72 21.92 -8.66 13.60
CA GLY A 72 21.71 -8.62 12.15
C GLY A 72 20.25 -8.79 11.71
N VAL A 73 19.26 -8.71 12.62
CA VAL A 73 17.84 -8.81 12.30
C VAL A 73 17.06 -7.72 13.03
N ILE A 74 16.24 -6.97 12.27
CA ILE A 74 15.26 -5.99 12.78
C ILE A 74 13.96 -6.19 12.00
N ALA A 75 12.85 -6.39 12.70
CA ALA A 75 11.52 -6.54 12.10
C ALA A 75 10.62 -5.36 12.47
N TYR A 76 9.96 -4.78 11.49
CA TYR A 76 8.96 -3.74 11.67
C TYR A 76 7.62 -4.41 11.92
N ILE A 77 7.01 -4.14 13.07
CA ILE A 77 5.70 -4.70 13.43
C ILE A 77 4.63 -3.98 12.60
N SER A 78 3.72 -4.73 11.99
CA SER A 78 2.58 -4.14 11.29
C SER A 78 1.67 -3.41 12.28
N GLN A 79 1.23 -2.22 11.88
CA GLN A 79 0.30 -1.39 12.66
C GLN A 79 -1.17 -1.71 12.36
N ILE A 80 -1.41 -2.47 11.28
CA ILE A 80 -2.74 -2.88 10.83
C ILE A 80 -2.75 -4.37 10.50
N GLU A 81 -3.93 -4.94 10.42
CA GLU A 81 -4.13 -6.26 9.82
C GLU A 81 -4.38 -6.07 8.32
N TYR A 82 -3.59 -6.76 7.49
CA TYR A 82 -3.84 -6.84 6.07
C TYR A 82 -4.90 -7.90 5.78
N VAL A 83 -5.81 -7.57 4.88
CA VAL A 83 -6.85 -8.49 4.41
C VAL A 83 -6.34 -9.22 3.16
N PRO A 84 -6.57 -10.53 3.00
CA PRO A 84 -6.33 -11.21 1.74
C PRO A 84 -7.06 -10.50 0.60
N PHE A 85 -6.37 -10.29 -0.51
CA PHE A 85 -6.86 -9.43 -1.60
C PHE A 85 -8.18 -9.93 -2.19
N GLU A 86 -8.26 -11.23 -2.50
CA GLU A 86 -9.43 -11.86 -3.08
C GLU A 86 -10.64 -11.77 -2.13
N GLU A 87 -10.45 -12.08 -0.85
CA GLU A 87 -11.50 -11.97 0.18
C GLU A 87 -12.01 -10.52 0.31
N MET A 88 -11.12 -9.54 0.19
CA MET A 88 -11.48 -8.12 0.25
C MET A 88 -12.39 -7.73 -0.92
N VAL A 89 -12.06 -8.19 -2.15
CA VAL A 89 -12.83 -7.89 -3.36
C VAL A 89 -14.18 -8.62 -3.34
N GLU A 90 -14.20 -9.92 -3.07
CA GLU A 90 -15.42 -10.73 -2.99
C GLU A 90 -16.36 -10.21 -1.90
N GLY A 91 -15.80 -9.88 -0.73
CA GLY A 91 -16.55 -9.29 0.37
C GLY A 91 -17.17 -7.93 0.00
N ALA A 92 -16.52 -7.12 -0.83
CA ALA A 92 -17.09 -5.87 -1.31
C ALA A 92 -18.21 -6.09 -2.34
N LEU A 93 -18.00 -7.00 -3.30
CA LEU A 93 -18.99 -7.37 -4.32
C LEU A 93 -20.28 -7.95 -3.69
N SER A 94 -20.15 -8.70 -2.60
CA SER A 94 -21.31 -9.24 -1.88
C SER A 94 -22.16 -8.16 -1.20
N ARG A 95 -21.58 -6.99 -0.89
CA ARG A 95 -22.26 -5.90 -0.17
C ARG A 95 -22.77 -4.77 -1.05
N LYS A 96 -22.12 -4.54 -2.19
CA LYS A 96 -22.39 -3.39 -3.07
C LYS A 96 -22.38 -3.80 -4.53
N ALA A 97 -23.32 -3.26 -5.30
CA ALA A 97 -23.37 -3.46 -6.75
C ALA A 97 -22.20 -2.76 -7.49
N ALA A 98 -21.66 -1.68 -6.92
CA ALA A 98 -20.58 -0.91 -7.51
C ALA A 98 -19.50 -0.58 -6.46
N PRO A 99 -18.65 -1.55 -6.05
CA PRO A 99 -17.54 -1.29 -5.14
C PRO A 99 -16.53 -0.31 -5.72
N LEU A 100 -15.81 0.39 -4.85
CA LEU A 100 -14.74 1.33 -5.19
C LEU A 100 -13.44 0.94 -4.51
N PHE A 101 -12.40 0.68 -5.29
CA PHE A 101 -11.07 0.34 -4.79
C PHE A 101 -10.04 1.38 -5.21
N LEU A 102 -8.96 1.46 -4.46
CA LEU A 102 -7.80 2.29 -4.76
C LEU A 102 -6.54 1.43 -4.85
N ILE A 103 -5.81 1.53 -5.95
CA ILE A 103 -4.54 0.85 -6.19
C ILE A 103 -3.43 1.91 -6.16
N LEU A 104 -2.41 1.72 -5.32
CA LEU A 104 -1.30 2.66 -5.21
C LEU A 104 -0.03 2.07 -5.82
N ASP A 105 0.37 2.59 -6.97
CA ASP A 105 1.56 2.16 -7.69
C ASP A 105 2.74 3.11 -7.41
N GLY A 106 3.68 2.66 -6.59
CA GLY A 106 4.90 3.42 -6.30
C GLY A 106 4.73 4.63 -5.37
N VAL A 107 3.62 4.74 -4.65
CA VAL A 107 3.47 5.73 -3.56
C VAL A 107 4.34 5.30 -2.39
N THR A 108 5.46 5.99 -2.15
CA THR A 108 6.47 5.63 -1.16
C THR A 108 6.48 6.52 0.09
N ASP A 109 5.92 7.72 0.01
CA ASP A 109 5.82 8.64 1.13
C ASP A 109 4.69 8.23 2.08
N VAL A 110 5.02 8.06 3.36
CA VAL A 110 4.08 7.59 4.40
C VAL A 110 2.99 8.63 4.73
N ARG A 111 3.27 9.93 4.53
CA ARG A 111 2.30 10.99 4.78
C ARG A 111 1.28 11.06 3.65
N ASN A 112 1.75 10.89 2.40
CA ASN A 112 0.85 10.77 1.25
C ASN A 112 -0.04 9.54 1.39
N LEU A 113 0.51 8.37 1.74
CA LEU A 113 -0.28 7.18 2.02
C LEU A 113 -1.35 7.45 3.09
N GLY A 114 -0.97 8.11 4.19
CA GLY A 114 -1.91 8.45 5.26
C GLY A 114 -3.02 9.40 4.79
N ALA A 115 -2.67 10.46 4.06
CA ALA A 115 -3.64 11.43 3.52
C ALA A 115 -4.58 10.79 2.49
N ILE A 116 -4.05 9.91 1.61
CA ILE A 116 -4.84 9.12 0.67
C ILE A 116 -5.81 8.22 1.41
N ALA A 117 -5.35 7.47 2.40
CA ALA A 117 -6.19 6.56 3.18
C ALA A 117 -7.32 7.31 3.92
N ARG A 118 -7.02 8.52 4.44
CA ARG A 118 -8.04 9.37 5.05
C ARG A 118 -9.12 9.79 4.04
N SER A 119 -8.72 10.22 2.87
CA SER A 119 -9.66 10.58 1.80
C SER A 119 -10.46 9.36 1.32
N ALA A 120 -9.82 8.20 1.22
CA ALA A 120 -10.44 6.94 0.83
C ALA A 120 -11.53 6.50 1.84
N GLU A 121 -11.24 6.59 3.13
CA GLU A 121 -12.23 6.30 4.19
C GLU A 121 -13.42 7.24 4.11
N CYS A 122 -13.17 8.55 4.02
CA CYS A 122 -14.22 9.55 3.88
C CYS A 122 -15.06 9.37 2.59
N ALA A 123 -14.48 8.86 1.52
CA ALA A 123 -15.17 8.56 0.25
C ALA A 123 -15.88 7.20 0.26
N GLY A 124 -15.75 6.39 1.30
CA GLY A 124 -16.37 5.08 1.40
C GLY A 124 -15.74 4.03 0.46
N VAL A 125 -14.42 4.12 0.23
CA VAL A 125 -13.64 3.15 -0.53
C VAL A 125 -13.68 1.79 0.16
N ASP A 126 -13.91 0.72 -0.59
CA ASP A 126 -14.06 -0.64 -0.08
C ASP A 126 -12.74 -1.33 0.23
N GLY A 127 -11.62 -0.82 -0.31
CA GLY A 127 -10.29 -1.30 0.00
C GLY A 127 -9.17 -0.56 -0.74
N ILE A 128 -7.98 -0.62 -0.14
CA ILE A 128 -6.74 -0.09 -0.72
C ILE A 128 -5.80 -1.25 -1.03
N VAL A 129 -5.25 -1.28 -2.25
CA VAL A 129 -4.30 -2.30 -2.70
C VAL A 129 -2.92 -1.67 -2.80
N LEU A 130 -1.95 -2.27 -2.12
CA LEU A 130 -0.55 -1.85 -2.08
C LEU A 130 0.35 -2.95 -2.65
N PRO A 131 1.46 -2.59 -3.31
CA PRO A 131 2.49 -3.58 -3.62
C PRO A 131 3.22 -4.00 -2.33
N ALA A 132 3.59 -5.27 -2.22
CA ALA A 132 4.38 -5.79 -1.10
C ALA A 132 5.81 -5.19 -1.07
N LYS A 133 6.32 -4.77 -2.25
CA LYS A 133 7.62 -4.12 -2.41
C LYS A 133 7.47 -2.81 -3.17
N GLY A 134 8.22 -1.77 -2.78
CA GLY A 134 8.22 -0.48 -3.48
C GLY A 134 7.09 0.47 -3.09
N GLY A 135 6.22 0.11 -2.15
CA GLY A 135 5.20 0.99 -1.58
C GLY A 135 5.61 1.57 -0.22
N ALA A 136 4.85 2.56 0.26
CA ALA A 136 5.01 3.12 1.59
C ALA A 136 4.72 2.08 2.67
N ALA A 137 5.52 2.11 3.74
CA ALA A 137 5.29 1.28 4.91
C ALA A 137 4.14 1.85 5.75
N ILE A 138 3.24 0.99 6.22
CA ILE A 138 2.20 1.40 7.18
C ILE A 138 2.81 1.35 8.59
N ASN A 139 3.38 2.47 8.99
CA ASN A 139 3.95 2.69 10.30
C ASN A 139 3.07 3.65 11.14
N ALA A 140 3.49 3.96 12.37
CA ALA A 140 2.75 4.88 13.23
C ALA A 140 2.58 6.29 12.63
N GLU A 141 3.52 6.75 11.80
CA GLU A 141 3.39 8.04 11.10
C GLU A 141 2.30 7.98 10.03
N ALA A 142 2.20 6.88 9.26
CA ALA A 142 1.12 6.67 8.29
C ALA A 142 -0.25 6.61 9.00
N VAL A 143 -0.35 5.87 10.11
CA VAL A 143 -1.60 5.80 10.90
C VAL A 143 -1.96 7.16 11.46
N LYS A 144 -0.99 7.93 11.99
CA LYS A 144 -1.21 9.28 12.49
C LYS A 144 -1.65 10.24 11.38
N SER A 145 -0.97 10.25 10.23
CA SER A 145 -1.31 11.13 9.11
C SER A 145 -2.67 10.79 8.49
N SER A 146 -3.09 9.52 8.57
CA SER A 146 -4.43 9.10 8.16
C SER A 146 -5.55 9.46 9.16
N ALA A 147 -5.24 10.08 10.31
CA ALA A 147 -6.16 10.28 11.42
C ALA A 147 -6.88 8.97 11.84
N GLY A 148 -6.19 7.84 11.75
CA GLY A 148 -6.72 6.50 12.08
C GLY A 148 -7.52 5.83 10.96
N ALA A 149 -7.66 6.43 9.78
CA ALA A 149 -8.38 5.81 8.66
C ALA A 149 -7.78 4.47 8.23
N LEU A 150 -6.44 4.31 8.28
CA LEU A 150 -5.76 3.04 8.00
C LEU A 150 -6.14 1.89 8.95
N LEU A 151 -6.75 2.18 10.10
CA LEU A 151 -7.28 1.17 11.02
C LEU A 151 -8.72 0.74 10.68
N ARG A 152 -9.35 1.39 9.70
CA ARG A 152 -10.76 1.20 9.33
C ARG A 152 -10.93 0.71 7.90
N VAL A 153 -10.20 1.32 6.95
CA VAL A 153 -10.26 0.91 5.53
C VAL A 153 -9.51 -0.41 5.38
N PRO A 154 -10.11 -1.43 4.76
CA PRO A 154 -9.41 -2.66 4.42
C PRO A 154 -8.20 -2.39 3.53
N VAL A 155 -7.06 -2.97 3.87
CA VAL A 155 -5.84 -2.83 3.08
C VAL A 155 -5.32 -4.21 2.72
N ALA A 156 -5.09 -4.45 1.43
CA ALA A 156 -4.43 -5.64 0.94
C ALA A 156 -3.03 -5.33 0.42
N LYS A 157 -2.08 -6.24 0.66
CA LYS A 157 -0.76 -6.24 0.02
C LYS A 157 -0.68 -7.37 -0.97
N VAL A 158 -0.24 -7.05 -2.19
CA VAL A 158 -0.07 -8.04 -3.26
C VAL A 158 1.39 -8.09 -3.72
N SER A 159 1.87 -9.28 -4.03
CA SER A 159 3.24 -9.47 -4.52
C SER A 159 3.45 -8.81 -5.89
N ASN A 160 2.39 -8.69 -6.69
CA ASN A 160 2.40 -8.12 -8.02
C ASN A 160 1.05 -7.42 -8.32
N LEU A 161 1.08 -6.11 -8.53
CA LEU A 161 -0.12 -5.32 -8.86
C LEU A 161 -0.82 -5.80 -10.14
N LYS A 162 -0.07 -6.31 -11.13
CA LYS A 162 -0.68 -6.83 -12.37
C LYS A 162 -1.62 -7.99 -12.11
N VAL A 163 -1.29 -8.89 -11.19
CA VAL A 163 -2.17 -10.00 -10.81
C VAL A 163 -3.46 -9.48 -10.21
N ALA A 164 -3.38 -8.50 -9.31
CA ALA A 164 -4.56 -7.85 -8.75
C ALA A 164 -5.42 -7.15 -9.82
N MET A 165 -4.77 -6.50 -10.81
CA MET A 165 -5.50 -5.85 -11.91
C MET A 165 -6.19 -6.85 -12.84
N PHE A 166 -5.57 -7.99 -13.13
CA PHE A 166 -6.24 -9.07 -13.87
C PHE A 166 -7.45 -9.58 -13.09
N TYR A 167 -7.33 -9.80 -11.79
CA TYR A 167 -8.45 -10.23 -10.95
C TYR A 167 -9.60 -9.20 -10.95
N PHE A 168 -9.29 -7.89 -10.83
CA PHE A 168 -10.30 -6.85 -10.93
C PHE A 168 -11.02 -6.88 -12.30
N ARG A 169 -10.27 -7.03 -13.39
CA ARG A 169 -10.83 -7.09 -14.74
C ARG A 169 -11.71 -8.31 -14.93
N ASP A 170 -11.27 -9.48 -14.45
CA ASP A 170 -12.03 -10.73 -14.53
C ASP A 170 -13.28 -10.71 -13.63
N SER A 171 -13.33 -9.78 -12.65
CA SER A 171 -14.48 -9.48 -11.78
C SER A 171 -15.32 -8.29 -12.28
N ASP A 172 -15.23 -7.94 -13.55
CA ASP A 172 -15.99 -6.86 -14.21
C ASP A 172 -15.77 -5.45 -13.66
N PHE A 173 -14.63 -5.18 -13.04
CA PHE A 173 -14.24 -3.83 -12.69
C PHE A 173 -13.65 -3.08 -13.89
N GLN A 174 -14.02 -1.81 -14.03
CA GLN A 174 -13.20 -0.89 -14.79
C GLN A 174 -11.97 -0.50 -13.96
N ILE A 175 -10.82 -0.35 -14.62
CA ILE A 175 -9.58 0.08 -14.01
C ILE A 175 -9.24 1.45 -14.55
N VAL A 176 -9.31 2.47 -13.68
CA VAL A 176 -9.16 3.87 -14.05
C VAL A 176 -7.75 4.34 -13.72
N ALA A 177 -6.96 4.72 -14.71
CA ALA A 177 -5.68 5.38 -14.51
C ALA A 177 -5.88 6.87 -14.20
N ALA A 178 -5.58 7.29 -12.98
CA ALA A 178 -5.53 8.70 -12.63
C ALA A 178 -4.19 9.31 -13.12
N SER A 179 -4.21 9.99 -14.25
CA SER A 179 -3.01 10.52 -14.89
C SER A 179 -3.29 11.84 -15.59
N GLU A 180 -2.37 12.79 -15.46
CA GLU A 180 -2.40 14.05 -16.20
C GLU A 180 -2.24 13.85 -17.72
N LYS A 181 -1.75 12.68 -18.15
CA LYS A 181 -1.56 12.31 -19.56
C LYS A 181 -2.79 11.64 -20.17
N ALA A 182 -3.86 11.39 -19.39
CA ALA A 182 -5.08 10.82 -19.91
C ALA A 182 -5.77 11.78 -20.91
N GLU A 183 -6.46 11.20 -21.88
CA GLU A 183 -7.20 11.98 -22.89
C GLU A 183 -8.51 12.51 -22.31
N ASP A 184 -9.22 11.67 -21.53
CA ASP A 184 -10.51 12.03 -20.97
C ASP A 184 -10.40 12.81 -19.66
N ASP A 185 -11.22 13.81 -19.49
CA ASP A 185 -11.38 14.47 -18.21
C ASP A 185 -12.14 13.56 -17.23
N MET A 186 -11.79 13.60 -15.94
CA MET A 186 -12.41 12.72 -14.93
C MET A 186 -13.94 12.91 -14.85
N TYR A 187 -14.45 14.05 -15.29
CA TYR A 187 -15.89 14.35 -15.30
C TYR A 187 -16.65 13.59 -16.38
N ASP A 188 -15.96 13.17 -17.46
CA ASP A 188 -16.51 12.43 -18.59
C ASP A 188 -16.40 10.90 -18.40
N VAL A 189 -15.59 10.46 -17.43
CA VAL A 189 -15.45 9.05 -17.08
C VAL A 189 -16.62 8.58 -16.21
N ASN A 190 -17.28 7.49 -16.60
CA ASN A 190 -18.37 6.91 -15.82
C ASN A 190 -17.80 6.14 -14.60
N LEU A 191 -17.85 6.72 -13.42
CA LEU A 191 -17.40 6.14 -12.16
C LEU A 191 -18.52 5.42 -11.36
N ARG A 192 -19.71 5.21 -11.94
CA ARG A 192 -20.84 4.51 -11.29
C ARG A 192 -20.71 2.99 -11.30
N LYS A 193 -19.84 2.44 -12.12
CA LYS A 193 -19.56 0.99 -12.23
C LYS A 193 -18.64 0.53 -11.08
N PRO A 194 -18.49 -0.80 -10.86
CA PRO A 194 -17.39 -1.33 -10.08
C PRO A 194 -16.06 -0.76 -10.59
N THR A 195 -15.31 -0.10 -9.75
CA THR A 195 -14.16 0.72 -10.18
C THR A 195 -12.95 0.51 -9.28
N ALA A 196 -11.78 0.27 -9.87
CA ALA A 196 -10.49 0.33 -9.23
C ALA A 196 -9.70 1.53 -9.79
N ILE A 197 -9.46 2.54 -8.97
CA ILE A 197 -8.68 3.73 -9.35
C ILE A 197 -7.21 3.50 -9.06
N VAL A 198 -6.35 3.71 -10.04
CA VAL A 198 -4.90 3.57 -9.92
C VAL A 198 -4.28 4.94 -9.77
N MET A 199 -3.52 5.13 -8.69
CA MET A 199 -2.71 6.32 -8.44
C MET A 199 -1.24 5.95 -8.57
N GLY A 200 -0.48 6.77 -9.29
CA GLY A 200 0.95 6.59 -9.48
C GLY A 200 1.80 7.31 -8.44
N SER A 201 3.12 7.18 -8.58
CA SER A 201 4.11 7.88 -7.75
C SER A 201 4.20 9.36 -8.12
N GLU A 202 4.68 10.18 -7.15
CA GLU A 202 5.04 11.58 -7.41
C GLU A 202 6.23 11.65 -8.34
N GLY A 203 6.24 12.10 -9.45
CA GLY A 203 7.37 12.28 -10.39
C GLY A 203 7.42 11.28 -11.54
N HIS A 204 7.03 10.02 -11.36
CA HIS A 204 7.01 9.04 -12.46
C HIS A 204 5.58 8.67 -12.89
N GLY A 205 4.57 8.99 -12.08
CA GLY A 205 3.20 8.59 -12.34
C GLY A 205 2.99 7.08 -12.15
N ILE A 206 2.06 6.53 -12.89
CA ILE A 206 1.75 5.09 -12.94
C ILE A 206 2.81 4.40 -13.80
N SER A 207 3.35 3.29 -13.33
CA SER A 207 4.35 2.51 -14.09
C SER A 207 3.75 1.94 -15.37
N GLU A 208 4.54 1.88 -16.45
CA GLU A 208 4.08 1.41 -17.75
C GLU A 208 3.43 0.00 -17.70
N PRO A 209 3.98 -0.99 -16.96
CA PRO A 209 3.35 -2.30 -16.84
C PRO A 209 2.00 -2.31 -16.13
N VAL A 210 1.70 -1.29 -15.30
CA VAL A 210 0.42 -1.11 -14.62
C VAL A 210 -0.51 -0.29 -15.50
N LEU A 211 -0.01 0.79 -16.11
CA LEU A 211 -0.78 1.66 -16.99
C LEU A 211 -1.38 0.90 -18.18
N SER A 212 -0.62 -0.01 -18.80
CA SER A 212 -1.08 -0.83 -19.93
C SER A 212 -2.26 -1.77 -19.61
N LEU A 213 -2.56 -2.01 -18.34
CA LEU A 213 -3.68 -2.82 -17.89
C LEU A 213 -4.90 -1.99 -17.47
N CYS A 214 -4.78 -0.67 -17.42
CA CYS A 214 -5.90 0.22 -17.16
C CYS A 214 -6.84 0.25 -18.36
N THR A 215 -8.15 0.29 -18.09
CA THR A 215 -9.19 0.24 -19.13
C THR A 215 -9.62 1.62 -19.60
N VAL A 216 -9.39 2.64 -18.78
CA VAL A 216 -9.70 4.04 -19.07
C VAL A 216 -8.73 4.96 -18.32
N GLY A 217 -8.40 6.09 -18.91
CA GLY A 217 -7.67 7.17 -18.25
C GLY A 217 -8.64 8.23 -17.72
N ALA A 218 -8.25 8.90 -16.64
CA ALA A 218 -8.99 10.04 -16.08
C ALA A 218 -8.02 11.14 -15.69
N ARG A 219 -8.15 12.31 -16.31
CA ARG A 219 -7.36 13.50 -16.06
C ARG A 219 -8.14 14.46 -15.14
N ILE A 220 -7.46 15.04 -14.16
CA ILE A 220 -7.97 16.21 -13.45
C ILE A 220 -7.66 17.45 -14.31
N PRO A 221 -8.66 18.22 -14.77
CA PRO A 221 -8.41 19.42 -15.56
C PRO A 221 -7.56 20.44 -14.78
N MET A 222 -6.49 20.91 -15.40
CA MET A 222 -5.56 21.88 -14.81
C MET A 222 -5.58 23.17 -15.65
N ASN A 223 -5.84 24.29 -15.00
CA ASN A 223 -5.89 25.61 -15.66
C ASN A 223 -4.66 26.49 -15.36
N GLY A 224 -3.74 26.00 -14.52
CA GLY A 224 -2.54 26.70 -14.11
C GLY A 224 -1.30 26.24 -14.89
N GLU A 225 -0.14 26.87 -14.59
CA GLU A 225 1.14 26.51 -15.19
C GLU A 225 1.78 25.26 -14.56
N ILE A 226 1.38 24.89 -13.34
CA ILE A 226 1.88 23.68 -12.65
C ILE A 226 1.16 22.46 -13.21
N GLY A 227 1.93 21.54 -13.81
CA GLY A 227 1.40 20.40 -14.56
C GLY A 227 0.90 19.22 -13.74
N SER A 228 1.06 19.20 -12.39
CA SER A 228 0.62 18.08 -11.55
C SER A 228 0.24 18.53 -10.14
N LEU A 229 -0.66 17.75 -9.51
CA LEU A 229 -1.01 17.88 -8.11
C LEU A 229 -0.22 16.89 -7.26
N ASN A 230 -0.08 17.17 -5.97
CA ASN A 230 0.32 16.16 -5.00
C ASN A 230 -0.61 14.95 -5.10
N VAL A 231 -0.05 13.73 -5.03
CA VAL A 231 -0.80 12.48 -5.26
C VAL A 231 -1.97 12.30 -4.29
N SER A 232 -1.85 12.76 -3.05
CA SER A 232 -2.94 12.64 -2.07
C SER A 232 -4.10 13.62 -2.38
N VAL A 233 -3.78 14.78 -2.92
CA VAL A 233 -4.77 15.76 -3.38
C VAL A 233 -5.49 15.22 -4.62
N ALA A 234 -4.74 14.73 -5.61
CA ALA A 234 -5.31 14.11 -6.81
C ALA A 234 -6.23 12.94 -6.47
N ALA A 235 -5.81 12.07 -5.56
CA ALA A 235 -6.61 10.94 -5.08
C ALA A 235 -7.94 11.42 -4.46
N ALA A 236 -7.89 12.45 -3.61
CA ALA A 236 -9.10 13.01 -3.00
C ALA A 236 -10.08 13.54 -4.05
N ILE A 237 -9.59 14.30 -5.03
CA ILE A 237 -10.44 14.88 -6.08
C ILE A 237 -11.16 13.79 -6.88
N ILE A 238 -10.44 12.79 -7.38
CA ILE A 238 -11.03 11.70 -8.17
C ILE A 238 -11.99 10.83 -7.33
N LEU A 239 -11.63 10.54 -6.08
CA LEU A 239 -12.49 9.77 -5.18
C LEU A 239 -13.82 10.50 -4.91
N PHE A 240 -13.77 11.80 -4.66
CA PHE A 240 -14.99 12.59 -4.42
C PHE A 240 -15.81 12.84 -5.69
N GLU A 241 -15.20 12.83 -6.87
CA GLU A 241 -15.94 12.76 -8.12
C GLU A 241 -16.70 11.43 -8.24
N ALA A 242 -16.05 10.31 -7.90
CA ALA A 242 -16.75 9.02 -7.84
C ALA A 242 -17.92 9.03 -6.85
N VAL A 243 -17.75 9.65 -5.68
CA VAL A 243 -18.83 9.84 -4.70
C VAL A 243 -19.96 10.68 -5.28
N ARG A 244 -19.64 11.81 -5.96
CA ARG A 244 -20.65 12.68 -6.60
C ARG A 244 -21.48 11.92 -7.62
N GLN A 245 -20.86 11.11 -8.46
CA GLN A 245 -21.55 10.35 -9.51
C GLN A 245 -22.43 9.21 -8.95
N ARG A 246 -22.10 8.68 -7.77
CA ARG A 246 -22.78 7.53 -7.14
C ARG A 246 -23.91 7.92 -6.18
N ARG A 247 -24.17 9.20 -6.01
CA ARG A 247 -25.30 9.77 -5.24
C ARG A 247 -26.61 9.72 -5.98
#